data_a88bfaa3e7d8f870efb1bf4387640bfd
#
_entry.id   a88bfaa3e7d8f870efb1bf4387640bfd
#
_cell.length_a   1.000
_cell.length_b   1.000
_cell.length_c   1.000
_cell.angle_alpha   90.00
_cell.angle_beta   90.00
_cell.angle_gamma   90.00
#
_symmetry.space_group_name_H-M   'P 1'
#
loop_
_entity.id
_entity.type
_entity.pdbx_description
1 polymer ?
#
loop_
_entity_poly.entity_id
_entity_poly.type
_entity_poly.pdbx_seq_one_letter_code
_entity_poly.pdbx_strand_id
1 'polypeptide(L)'
;LRPRRQRQMCIRDRLYGAGYTGFYGTVVADNYSILLELVYLLIGLMTILLSRHYITENEMNFGEYYILLLSAVIGMMLMSSSLELLVIFIGLEIMSISSYILVGMKRKVPESGEAALKYLLLGAFSTGFLLYGISLLYGATGSTYLPDMLQQLRLGAAETPLALSGIALLTILSL
;
A
#
# COMPACT_ATOMS: atom_id res chain seq x y z
N LEU A 1 22.80 1.33 -34.70
CA LEU A 1 21.59 0.48 -34.73
C LEU A 1 21.90 -0.86 -34.05
N ARG A 2 21.58 -1.01 -32.75
CA ARG A 2 21.74 -2.28 -32.04
C ARG A 2 20.73 -3.30 -32.58
N PRO A 3 21.14 -4.53 -32.91
CA PRO A 3 20.27 -5.55 -33.47
C PRO A 3 19.12 -5.89 -32.51
N ARG A 4 17.94 -6.20 -33.07
CA ARG A 4 16.68 -6.49 -32.30
C ARG A 4 16.85 -7.54 -31.19
N ARG A 5 17.72 -8.53 -31.39
CA ARG A 5 18.05 -9.56 -30.39
C ARG A 5 18.70 -8.99 -29.12
N GLN A 6 19.59 -8.00 -29.25
CA GLN A 6 20.19 -7.35 -28.08
C GLN A 6 19.16 -6.53 -27.25
N ARG A 7 18.16 -5.93 -27.90
CA ARG A 7 17.07 -5.24 -27.19
C ARG A 7 16.19 -6.21 -26.41
N GLN A 8 15.87 -7.38 -26.98
CA GLN A 8 15.07 -8.39 -26.30
C GLN A 8 15.83 -9.06 -25.16
N MET A 9 17.13 -9.25 -25.28
CA MET A 9 17.99 -9.74 -24.20
C MET A 9 18.09 -8.73 -23.04
N CYS A 10 18.29 -7.45 -23.35
CA CYS A 10 18.30 -6.39 -22.33
C CYS A 10 16.95 -6.22 -21.61
N ILE A 11 15.82 -6.49 -22.26
CA ILE A 11 14.50 -6.46 -21.63
C ILE A 11 14.32 -7.67 -20.70
N ARG A 12 14.81 -8.84 -21.11
CA ARG A 12 14.69 -10.08 -20.30
C ARG A 12 15.62 -10.10 -19.09
N ASP A 13 16.85 -9.61 -19.24
CA ASP A 13 17.79 -9.47 -18.11
C ASP A 13 17.38 -8.37 -17.14
N ARG A 14 16.59 -7.42 -17.60
CA ARG A 14 15.99 -6.39 -16.75
C ARG A 14 14.77 -6.89 -15.98
N LEU A 15 14.05 -7.89 -16.44
CA LEU A 15 12.90 -8.49 -15.74
C LEU A 15 13.32 -9.50 -14.66
N TYR A 16 14.54 -10.04 -14.72
CA TYR A 16 15.07 -11.02 -13.77
C TYR A 16 16.44 -10.56 -13.27
N GLY A 17 16.47 -9.74 -12.20
CA GLY A 17 17.70 -9.49 -11.47
C GLY A 17 18.23 -8.06 -11.38
N ALA A 18 17.71 -7.12 -12.15
CA ALA A 18 17.95 -5.69 -11.92
C ALA A 18 16.60 -5.02 -11.65
N GLY A 19 16.36 -4.52 -10.46
CA GLY A 19 15.13 -3.84 -10.08
C GLY A 19 14.78 -2.77 -11.12
N TYR A 20 13.60 -2.91 -11.73
CA TYR A 20 13.05 -1.89 -12.62
C TYR A 20 12.51 -0.76 -11.79
N THR A 21 12.98 0.44 -12.03
CA THR A 21 12.41 1.65 -11.45
C THR A 21 11.51 2.33 -12.48
N GLY A 22 10.24 2.52 -12.14
CA GLY A 22 9.26 3.28 -12.91
C GLY A 22 8.91 4.59 -12.21
N PHE A 23 8.23 5.49 -12.93
CA PHE A 23 7.73 6.75 -12.38
C PHE A 23 8.79 7.55 -11.59
N TYR A 24 9.93 7.86 -12.22
CA TYR A 24 11.04 8.59 -11.58
C TYR A 24 11.64 7.88 -10.35
N GLY A 25 11.56 6.55 -10.28
CA GLY A 25 12.14 5.77 -9.17
C GLY A 25 11.19 5.52 -7.99
N THR A 26 9.94 6.01 -8.04
CA THR A 26 8.98 5.83 -6.96
C THR A 26 8.46 4.40 -6.86
N VAL A 27 8.39 3.68 -7.98
CA VAL A 27 7.94 2.28 -8.05
C VAL A 27 9.09 1.40 -8.49
N VAL A 28 9.32 0.30 -7.78
CA VAL A 28 10.39 -0.67 -8.05
C VAL A 28 9.79 -2.05 -8.25
N ALA A 29 10.14 -2.67 -9.36
CA ALA A 29 9.84 -4.07 -9.62
C ALA A 29 11.10 -4.90 -9.38
N ASP A 30 11.26 -5.41 -8.18
CA ASP A 30 12.27 -6.37 -7.78
C ASP A 30 11.65 -7.76 -7.56
N ASN A 31 12.48 -8.75 -7.33
CA ASN A 31 12.00 -10.13 -7.11
C ASN A 31 11.11 -10.24 -5.87
N TYR A 32 11.31 -9.39 -4.87
CA TYR A 32 10.52 -9.38 -3.64
C TYR A 32 9.14 -8.77 -3.89
N SER A 33 9.06 -7.61 -4.55
CA SER A 33 7.78 -6.97 -4.88
C SER A 33 6.94 -7.85 -5.81
N ILE A 34 7.55 -8.47 -6.84
CA ILE A 34 6.85 -9.39 -7.75
C ILE A 34 6.28 -10.58 -7.01
N LEU A 35 7.03 -11.16 -6.07
CA LEU A 35 6.53 -12.28 -5.25
C LEU A 35 5.33 -11.86 -4.40
N LEU A 36 5.39 -10.69 -3.75
CA LEU A 36 4.28 -10.18 -2.96
C LEU A 36 3.06 -9.88 -3.82
N GLU A 37 3.24 -9.28 -4.99
CA GLU A 37 2.15 -9.00 -5.94
C GLU A 37 1.45 -10.28 -6.39
N LEU A 38 2.20 -11.35 -6.69
CA LEU A 38 1.63 -12.67 -6.99
C LEU A 38 0.82 -13.23 -5.83
N VAL A 39 1.30 -13.09 -4.60
CA VAL A 39 0.57 -13.51 -3.40
C VAL A 39 -0.73 -12.71 -3.24
N TYR A 40 -0.71 -11.39 -3.41
CA TYR A 40 -1.92 -10.56 -3.32
C TYR A 40 -2.94 -10.88 -4.40
N LEU A 41 -2.49 -11.12 -5.64
CA LEU A 41 -3.36 -11.54 -6.73
C LEU A 41 -4.00 -12.91 -6.44
N LEU A 42 -3.23 -13.85 -5.91
CA LEU A 42 -3.73 -15.17 -5.55
C LEU A 42 -4.76 -15.10 -4.42
N ILE A 43 -4.48 -14.31 -3.37
CA ILE A 43 -5.42 -14.09 -2.27
C ILE A 43 -6.69 -13.41 -2.80
N GLY A 44 -6.56 -12.37 -3.62
CA GLY A 44 -7.69 -11.68 -4.25
C GLY A 44 -8.55 -12.62 -5.09
N LEU A 45 -7.93 -13.46 -5.91
CA LEU A 45 -8.63 -14.45 -6.72
C LEU A 45 -9.37 -15.48 -5.84
N MET A 46 -8.72 -16.02 -4.82
CA MET A 46 -9.35 -16.94 -3.87
C MET A 46 -10.53 -16.29 -3.14
N THR A 47 -10.38 -15.04 -2.72
CA THR A 47 -11.47 -14.29 -2.07
C THR A 47 -12.65 -14.09 -3.01
N ILE A 48 -12.43 -13.78 -4.29
CA ILE A 48 -13.49 -13.65 -5.31
C ILE A 48 -14.24 -14.98 -5.47
N LEU A 49 -13.53 -16.09 -5.57
CA LEU A 49 -14.12 -17.41 -5.74
C LEU A 49 -14.96 -17.83 -4.52
N LEU A 50 -14.44 -17.62 -3.31
CA LEU A 50 -15.10 -18.00 -2.07
C LEU A 50 -16.29 -17.09 -1.72
N SER A 51 -16.22 -15.81 -2.08
CA SER A 51 -17.26 -14.82 -1.71
C SER A 51 -18.56 -14.93 -2.50
N ARG A 52 -18.56 -15.65 -3.60
CA ARG A 52 -19.71 -15.74 -4.54
C ARG A 52 -21.00 -16.17 -3.83
N HIS A 53 -20.94 -17.25 -3.06
CA HIS A 53 -22.08 -17.78 -2.33
C HIS A 53 -22.58 -16.81 -1.26
N TYR A 54 -21.66 -16.25 -0.50
CA TYR A 54 -21.95 -15.28 0.56
C TYR A 54 -22.65 -14.01 0.05
N ILE A 55 -22.22 -13.48 -1.11
CA ILE A 55 -22.80 -12.28 -1.72
C ILE A 55 -24.23 -12.57 -2.20
N THR A 56 -24.48 -13.75 -2.80
CA THR A 56 -25.80 -14.16 -3.27
C THR A 56 -26.78 -14.31 -2.14
N GLU A 57 -26.39 -14.96 -1.04
CA GLU A 57 -27.25 -15.16 0.14
C GLU A 57 -27.62 -13.86 0.87
N ASN A 58 -26.74 -12.87 0.84
CA ASN A 58 -26.94 -11.60 1.53
C ASN A 58 -27.52 -10.48 0.65
N GLU A 59 -27.95 -10.80 -0.58
CA GLU A 59 -28.51 -9.85 -1.55
C GLU A 59 -27.66 -8.58 -1.73
N MET A 60 -26.34 -8.73 -1.70
CA MET A 60 -25.41 -7.62 -1.87
C MET A 60 -25.16 -7.31 -3.36
N ASN A 61 -24.81 -6.06 -3.68
CA ASN A 61 -24.47 -5.68 -5.05
C ASN A 61 -23.14 -6.29 -5.48
N PHE A 62 -23.18 -7.24 -6.40
CA PHE A 62 -21.98 -7.93 -6.92
C PHE A 62 -20.93 -6.97 -7.45
N GLY A 63 -21.32 -5.96 -8.24
CA GLY A 63 -20.40 -5.03 -8.86
C GLY A 63 -19.61 -4.21 -7.83
N GLU A 64 -20.29 -3.60 -6.88
CA GLU A 64 -19.69 -2.76 -5.84
C GLU A 64 -18.69 -3.57 -4.99
N TYR A 65 -19.06 -4.80 -4.60
CA TYR A 65 -18.20 -5.67 -3.80
C TYR A 65 -16.88 -5.98 -4.50
N TYR A 66 -16.94 -6.41 -5.75
CA TYR A 66 -15.73 -6.80 -6.49
C TYR A 66 -14.83 -5.62 -6.84
N ILE A 67 -15.42 -4.45 -7.14
CA ILE A 67 -14.64 -3.23 -7.37
C ILE A 67 -13.86 -2.84 -6.11
N LEU A 68 -14.50 -2.86 -4.95
CA LEU A 68 -13.86 -2.55 -3.67
C LEU A 68 -12.76 -3.56 -3.32
N LEU A 69 -13.02 -4.85 -3.55
CA LEU A 69 -12.03 -5.89 -3.31
C LEU A 69 -10.81 -5.72 -4.22
N LEU A 70 -11.04 -5.46 -5.51
CA LEU A 70 -9.94 -5.21 -6.45
C LEU A 70 -9.18 -3.93 -6.12
N SER A 71 -9.86 -2.86 -5.68
CA SER A 71 -9.19 -1.64 -5.26
C SER A 71 -8.32 -1.86 -4.01
N ALA A 72 -8.76 -2.69 -3.06
CA ALA A 72 -7.93 -3.08 -1.92
C ALA A 72 -6.67 -3.84 -2.36
N VAL A 73 -6.79 -4.77 -3.31
CA VAL A 73 -5.63 -5.50 -3.88
C VAL A 73 -4.66 -4.53 -4.57
N ILE A 74 -5.17 -3.57 -5.35
CA ILE A 74 -4.33 -2.54 -5.99
C ILE A 74 -3.59 -1.71 -4.93
N GLY A 75 -4.26 -1.32 -3.84
CA GLY A 75 -3.62 -0.62 -2.72
C GLY A 75 -2.45 -1.41 -2.13
N MET A 76 -2.63 -2.71 -1.89
CA MET A 76 -1.56 -3.60 -1.40
C MET A 76 -0.40 -3.71 -2.39
N MET A 77 -0.67 -3.81 -3.69
CA MET A 77 0.37 -3.86 -4.73
C MET A 77 1.17 -2.56 -4.78
N LEU A 78 0.51 -1.39 -4.69
CA LEU A 78 1.19 -0.09 -4.62
C LEU A 78 2.11 0.03 -3.41
N MET A 79 1.68 -0.47 -2.24
CA MET A 79 2.50 -0.46 -1.04
C MET A 79 3.76 -1.33 -1.17
N SER A 80 3.64 -2.51 -1.79
CA SER A 80 4.75 -3.47 -1.90
C SER A 80 5.78 -3.09 -2.96
N SER A 81 5.40 -2.30 -3.96
CA SER A 81 6.26 -1.89 -5.07
C SER A 81 6.85 -0.49 -4.93
N SER A 82 6.51 0.26 -3.86
CA SER A 82 6.98 1.64 -3.71
C SER A 82 8.18 1.78 -2.77
N LEU A 83 9.11 2.67 -3.14
CA LEU A 83 10.19 3.18 -2.28
C LEU A 83 9.92 4.58 -1.75
N GLU A 84 8.76 5.14 -2.01
CA GLU A 84 8.37 6.48 -1.57
C GLU A 84 7.28 6.40 -0.51
N LEU A 85 7.51 7.03 0.65
CA LEU A 85 6.58 7.00 1.79
C LEU A 85 5.18 7.52 1.45
N LEU A 86 5.08 8.55 0.61
CA LEU A 86 3.78 9.10 0.22
C LEU A 86 3.00 8.12 -0.66
N VAL A 87 3.65 7.39 -1.56
CA VAL A 87 2.99 6.37 -2.39
C VAL A 87 2.57 5.17 -1.55
N ILE A 88 3.40 4.75 -0.59
CA ILE A 88 3.04 3.72 0.40
C ILE A 88 1.82 4.15 1.20
N PHE A 89 1.77 5.40 1.66
CA PHE A 89 0.64 5.97 2.38
C PHE A 89 -0.64 5.95 1.52
N ILE A 90 -0.57 6.38 0.26
CA ILE A 90 -1.71 6.36 -0.67
C ILE A 90 -2.21 4.92 -0.89
N GLY A 91 -1.31 3.96 -1.07
CA GLY A 91 -1.65 2.54 -1.20
C GLY A 91 -2.40 2.01 0.03
N LEU A 92 -1.93 2.38 1.23
CA LEU A 92 -2.57 2.05 2.51
C LEU A 92 -3.97 2.68 2.61
N GLU A 93 -4.14 3.94 2.21
CA GLU A 93 -5.44 4.62 2.22
C GLU A 93 -6.44 3.94 1.26
N ILE A 94 -6.01 3.61 0.04
CA ILE A 94 -6.86 2.92 -0.93
C ILE A 94 -7.34 1.58 -0.37
N MET A 95 -6.44 0.78 0.21
CA MET A 95 -6.78 -0.50 0.85
C MET A 95 -7.74 -0.31 2.03
N SER A 96 -7.45 0.65 2.90
CA SER A 96 -8.21 0.90 4.13
C SER A 96 -9.61 1.40 3.84
N ILE A 97 -9.78 2.40 2.97
CA ILE A 97 -11.09 2.93 2.58
C ILE A 97 -11.94 1.84 1.95
N SER A 98 -11.36 1.02 1.06
CA SER A 98 -12.05 -0.12 0.47
C SER A 98 -12.55 -1.10 1.54
N SER A 99 -11.73 -1.38 2.55
CA SER A 99 -12.07 -2.27 3.67
C SER A 99 -13.19 -1.68 4.55
N TYR A 100 -13.17 -0.37 4.83
CA TYR A 100 -14.22 0.29 5.63
C TYR A 100 -15.57 0.20 4.93
N ILE A 101 -15.61 0.41 3.61
CA ILE A 101 -16.84 0.31 2.82
C ILE A 101 -17.33 -1.15 2.76
N LEU A 102 -16.43 -2.13 2.60
CA LEU A 102 -16.77 -3.55 2.59
C LEU A 102 -17.41 -4.00 3.91
N VAL A 103 -16.92 -3.51 5.07
CA VAL A 103 -17.53 -3.79 6.39
C VAL A 103 -18.95 -3.24 6.47
N GLY A 104 -19.21 -2.04 5.90
CA GLY A 104 -20.53 -1.40 5.88
C GLY A 104 -21.47 -1.85 4.78
N MET A 105 -21.14 -2.88 4.00
CA MET A 105 -21.88 -3.21 2.78
C MET A 105 -23.26 -3.81 3.02
N LYS A 106 -23.51 -4.41 4.18
CA LYS A 106 -24.81 -4.93 4.58
C LYS A 106 -25.75 -3.80 5.05
N ARG A 107 -26.28 -3.02 4.10
CA ARG A 107 -27.11 -1.83 4.37
C ARG A 107 -28.37 -2.10 5.19
N LYS A 108 -28.90 -3.34 5.15
CA LYS A 108 -30.10 -3.75 5.90
C LYS A 108 -29.80 -4.11 7.38
N VAL A 109 -28.52 -4.19 7.77
CA VAL A 109 -28.05 -4.59 9.09
C VAL A 109 -27.45 -3.37 9.80
N PRO A 110 -28.12 -2.77 10.79
CA PRO A 110 -27.65 -1.56 11.48
C PRO A 110 -26.24 -1.72 12.08
N GLU A 111 -25.92 -2.90 12.60
CA GLU A 111 -24.62 -3.24 13.19
C GLU A 111 -23.47 -3.15 12.17
N SER A 112 -23.74 -3.42 10.90
CA SER A 112 -22.75 -3.28 9.81
C SER A 112 -22.37 -1.81 9.59
N GLY A 113 -23.36 -0.90 9.60
CA GLY A 113 -23.13 0.53 9.50
C GLY A 113 -22.38 1.09 10.72
N GLU A 114 -22.74 0.67 11.92
CA GLU A 114 -22.04 1.04 13.16
C GLU A 114 -20.60 0.54 13.17
N ALA A 115 -20.37 -0.70 12.76
CA ALA A 115 -19.04 -1.28 12.65
C ALA A 115 -18.17 -0.52 11.63
N ALA A 116 -18.71 -0.21 10.45
CA ALA A 116 -18.02 0.56 9.42
C ALA A 116 -17.63 1.96 9.90
N LEU A 117 -18.54 2.65 10.60
CA LEU A 117 -18.27 3.98 11.15
C LEU A 117 -17.17 3.93 12.20
N LYS A 118 -17.23 2.98 13.14
CA LYS A 118 -16.19 2.79 14.16
C LYS A 118 -14.83 2.51 13.52
N TYR A 119 -14.81 1.64 12.50
CA TYR A 119 -13.59 1.28 11.80
C TYR A 119 -13.02 2.47 11.02
N LEU A 120 -13.87 3.24 10.33
CA LEU A 120 -13.49 4.47 9.63
C LEU A 120 -12.89 5.51 10.58
N LEU A 121 -13.55 5.78 11.73
CA LEU A 121 -13.08 6.78 12.69
C LEU A 121 -11.74 6.41 13.29
N LEU A 122 -11.57 5.14 13.72
CA LEU A 122 -10.31 4.66 14.26
C LEU A 122 -9.19 4.67 13.22
N GLY A 123 -9.51 4.24 11.99
CA GLY A 123 -8.56 4.25 10.89
C GLY A 123 -8.14 5.65 10.50
N ALA A 124 -9.08 6.58 10.29
CA ALA A 124 -8.78 7.96 9.94
C ALA A 124 -7.93 8.68 11.01
N PHE A 125 -8.16 8.36 12.29
CA PHE A 125 -7.35 8.87 13.38
C PHE A 125 -5.91 8.30 13.30
N SER A 126 -5.77 7.00 13.08
CA SER A 126 -4.48 6.32 12.95
C SER A 126 -3.68 6.86 11.76
N THR A 127 -4.31 6.99 10.59
CA THR A 127 -3.64 7.49 9.37
C THR A 127 -3.26 8.96 9.48
N GLY A 128 -4.01 9.76 10.26
CA GLY A 128 -3.62 11.12 10.60
C GLY A 128 -2.28 11.19 11.35
N PHE A 129 -2.08 10.32 12.35
CA PHE A 129 -0.79 10.22 13.05
C PHE A 129 0.32 9.65 12.16
N LEU A 130 0.00 8.68 11.30
CA LEU A 130 0.94 8.14 10.34
C LEU A 130 1.48 9.25 9.42
N LEU A 131 0.56 10.04 8.84
CA LEU A 131 0.94 11.16 7.97
C LEU A 131 1.75 12.22 8.72
N TYR A 132 1.40 12.50 9.98
CA TYR A 132 2.17 13.39 10.83
C TYR A 132 3.58 12.86 11.08
N GLY A 133 3.73 11.55 11.35
CA GLY A 133 5.04 10.89 11.47
C GLY A 133 5.88 11.01 10.18
N ILE A 134 5.27 10.82 9.01
CA ILE A 134 5.92 11.02 7.71
C ILE A 134 6.37 12.47 7.55
N SER A 135 5.56 13.45 7.94
CA SER A 135 5.89 14.87 7.84
C SER A 135 7.08 15.27 8.74
N LEU A 136 7.17 14.69 9.93
CA LEU A 136 8.31 14.90 10.84
C LEU A 136 9.60 14.30 10.28
N LEU A 137 9.53 13.11 9.69
CA LEU A 137 10.67 12.50 9.00
C LEU A 137 11.11 13.31 7.80
N TYR A 138 10.17 13.80 7.01
CA TYR A 138 10.46 14.70 5.91
C TYR A 138 11.13 15.99 6.40
N GLY A 139 10.65 16.57 7.50
CA GLY A 139 11.27 17.75 8.13
C GLY A 139 12.70 17.52 8.59
N ALA A 140 13.04 16.30 9.00
CA ALA A 140 14.38 15.93 9.45
C ALA A 140 15.33 15.56 8.29
N THR A 141 14.83 14.94 7.23
CA THR A 141 15.65 14.35 6.16
C THR A 141 15.59 15.11 4.85
N GLY A 142 14.53 15.92 4.64
CA GLY A 142 14.29 16.66 3.40
C GLY A 142 13.84 15.79 2.22
N SER A 143 13.54 14.50 2.43
CA SER A 143 13.11 13.57 1.38
C SER A 143 11.99 12.65 1.87
N THR A 144 11.12 12.21 0.96
CA THR A 144 10.13 11.13 1.17
C THR A 144 10.59 9.81 0.57
N TYR A 145 11.69 9.82 -0.17
CA TYR A 145 12.26 8.63 -0.80
C TYR A 145 13.10 7.85 0.21
N LEU A 146 12.74 6.60 0.47
CA LEU A 146 13.32 5.77 1.54
C LEU A 146 14.85 5.65 1.49
N PRO A 147 15.51 5.41 0.33
CA PRO A 147 16.96 5.35 0.26
C PRO A 147 17.64 6.65 0.67
N ASP A 148 17.13 7.80 0.24
CA ASP A 148 17.68 9.12 0.59
C ASP A 148 17.49 9.41 2.07
N MET A 149 16.31 9.09 2.62
CA MET A 149 16.02 9.21 4.05
C MET A 149 17.02 8.40 4.89
N LEU A 150 17.25 7.13 4.51
CA LEU A 150 18.20 6.25 5.19
C LEU A 150 19.63 6.82 5.16
N GLN A 151 20.02 7.41 4.04
CA GLN A 151 21.33 8.06 3.92
C GLN A 151 21.45 9.27 4.86
N GLN A 152 20.44 10.14 4.88
CA GLN A 152 20.42 11.32 5.75
C GLN A 152 20.39 10.93 7.25
N LEU A 153 19.62 9.92 7.61
CA LEU A 153 19.60 9.40 8.97
C LEU A 153 20.97 8.85 9.41
N ARG A 154 21.71 8.18 8.53
CA ARG A 154 23.07 7.71 8.79
C ARG A 154 24.09 8.87 8.93
N LEU A 155 23.85 9.99 8.28
CA LEU A 155 24.73 11.18 8.33
C LEU A 155 24.50 12.07 9.57
N GLY A 156 23.62 11.67 10.49
CA GLY A 156 23.39 12.36 11.76
C GLY A 156 21.99 12.92 11.95
N ALA A 157 21.13 12.89 10.94
CA ALA A 157 19.74 13.33 11.08
C ALA A 157 18.93 12.46 12.08
N ALA A 158 19.40 11.23 12.38
CA ALA A 158 18.76 10.33 13.33
C ALA A 158 18.75 10.87 14.78
N GLU A 159 19.69 11.73 15.13
CA GLU A 159 19.80 12.32 16.48
C GLU A 159 18.87 13.54 16.66
N THR A 160 18.23 14.01 15.60
CA THR A 160 17.32 15.14 15.69
C THR A 160 16.02 14.74 16.41
N PRO A 161 15.46 15.59 17.28
CA PRO A 161 14.18 15.31 17.96
C PRO A 161 13.03 15.02 16.97
N LEU A 162 13.08 15.64 15.78
CA LEU A 162 12.10 15.44 14.69
C LEU A 162 12.17 14.02 14.14
N ALA A 163 13.37 13.49 13.87
CA ALA A 163 13.53 12.13 13.37
C ALA A 163 13.08 11.09 14.41
N LEU A 164 13.48 11.27 15.67
CA LEU A 164 13.11 10.37 16.77
C LEU A 164 11.60 10.34 16.98
N SER A 165 10.92 11.49 16.99
CA SER A 165 9.46 11.56 17.14
C SER A 165 8.73 10.99 15.93
N GLY A 166 9.22 11.22 14.71
CA GLY A 166 8.66 10.63 13.49
C GLY A 166 8.76 9.10 13.48
N ILE A 167 9.92 8.55 13.80
CA ILE A 167 10.13 7.10 13.92
C ILE A 167 9.24 6.50 15.01
N ALA A 168 9.17 7.16 16.19
CA ALA A 168 8.33 6.70 17.29
C ALA A 168 6.86 6.63 16.90
N LEU A 169 6.33 7.64 16.21
CA LEU A 169 4.94 7.63 15.71
C LEU A 169 4.70 6.51 14.70
N LEU A 170 5.61 6.29 13.76
CA LEU A 170 5.48 5.20 12.78
C LEU A 170 5.51 3.83 13.45
N THR A 171 6.38 3.63 14.46
CA THR A 171 6.48 2.35 15.16
C THR A 171 5.28 2.07 16.05
N ILE A 172 4.76 3.07 16.77
CA ILE A 172 3.55 2.92 17.61
C ILE A 172 2.33 2.55 16.78
N LEU A 173 2.20 3.10 15.58
CA LEU A 173 1.05 2.84 14.69
C LEU A 173 1.17 1.54 13.89
N SER A 174 2.36 0.94 13.82
CA SER A 174 2.59 -0.37 13.17
C SER A 174 2.32 -1.55 14.11
N LEU A 175 2.13 -1.31 15.41
CA LEU A 175 1.75 -2.29 16.44
C LEU A 175 0.25 -2.37 16.62
#